data_fb0bb805d3bd7ca7c1558368350d9ae2
#
_entry.id   fb0bb805d3bd7ca7c1558368350d9ae2
#
_cell.length_a   1.000
_cell.length_b   1.000
_cell.length_c   1.000
_cell.angle_alpha   90.00
_cell.angle_beta   90.00
_cell.angle_gamma   90.00
#
_symmetry.space_group_name_H-M   'P 1'
#
loop_
_entity.id
_entity.type
_entity.pdbx_description
1 polymer ?
#
loop_
_entity_poly.entity_id
_entity_poly.type
_entity_poly.pdbx_seq_one_letter_code
_entity_poly.pdbx_strand_id
1 'polypeptide(L)'
;MEDVNNWFKLNQLILNYNKTHYLQFNKKNSWDYDLKLNYQGNYVKSSSNTKFLGLIIDDSLMWKADIDQMMSKLNTACFVIRTIQAIMSPETSRLVYFAYIHSVMSYGIIFGGNQPYSDKIFKIHKGRLESPQNQE
;
A
#
# COMPACT_ATOMS: atom_id res chain seq x y z
N MET A 1 13.74 -9.66 22.40
CA MET A 1 13.71 -10.85 21.51
C MET A 1 13.39 -12.15 22.25
N GLU A 2 13.75 -12.30 23.51
CA GLU A 2 13.40 -13.49 24.30
C GLU A 2 11.89 -13.69 24.43
N ASP A 3 11.14 -12.65 24.74
CA ASP A 3 9.68 -12.71 24.87
C ASP A 3 9.02 -13.17 23.57
N VAL A 4 9.49 -12.67 22.43
CA VAL A 4 9.01 -13.08 21.10
C VAL A 4 9.29 -14.56 20.86
N ASN A 5 10.48 -15.03 21.21
CA ASN A 5 10.86 -16.44 21.06
C ASN A 5 10.01 -17.35 21.97
N ASN A 6 9.77 -16.93 23.21
CA ASN A 6 8.90 -17.65 24.14
C ASN A 6 7.46 -17.72 23.62
N TRP A 7 6.95 -16.61 23.06
CA TRP A 7 5.62 -16.59 22.46
C TRP A 7 5.51 -17.55 21.27
N PHE A 8 6.52 -17.61 20.37
CA PHE A 8 6.54 -18.56 19.26
C PHE A 8 6.53 -19.99 19.76
N LYS A 9 7.37 -20.31 20.78
CA LYS A 9 7.42 -21.66 21.37
C LYS A 9 6.10 -22.09 22.00
N LEU A 10 5.47 -21.19 22.78
CA LEU A 10 4.17 -21.46 23.41
C LEU A 10 3.07 -21.73 22.41
N ASN A 11 3.12 -21.08 21.24
CA ASN A 11 2.13 -21.27 20.18
C ASN A 11 2.55 -22.33 19.14
N GLN A 12 3.60 -23.12 19.40
CA GLN A 12 4.13 -24.15 18.49
C GLN A 12 4.46 -23.60 17.09
N LEU A 13 4.92 -22.35 17.01
CA LEU A 13 5.31 -21.67 15.78
C LEU A 13 6.83 -21.59 15.67
N ILE A 14 7.32 -21.66 14.44
CA ILE A 14 8.74 -21.51 14.11
C ILE A 14 8.91 -20.24 13.27
N LEU A 15 9.80 -19.34 13.70
CA LEU A 15 10.14 -18.15 12.94
C LEU A 15 10.89 -18.52 11.66
N ASN A 16 10.36 -18.08 10.51
CA ASN A 16 11.10 -18.20 9.25
C ASN A 16 12.13 -17.08 9.14
N TYR A 17 13.34 -17.36 9.57
CA TYR A 17 14.45 -16.40 9.61
C TYR A 17 14.72 -15.77 8.22
N ASN A 18 14.69 -16.55 7.13
CA ASN A 18 14.98 -16.07 5.79
C ASN A 18 13.95 -15.06 5.26
N LYS A 19 12.74 -15.08 5.81
CA LYS A 19 11.66 -14.15 5.48
C LYS A 19 11.47 -13.05 6.52
N THR A 20 12.27 -13.08 7.58
CA THR A 20 12.19 -12.10 8.68
C THR A 20 13.19 -10.99 8.45
N HIS A 21 12.73 -9.78 8.50
CA HIS A 21 13.53 -8.56 8.44
C HIS A 21 12.91 -7.52 9.39
N TYR A 22 13.67 -6.52 9.76
CA TYR A 22 13.15 -5.39 10.52
C TYR A 22 13.16 -4.12 9.68
N LEU A 23 12.22 -3.23 9.96
CA LEU A 23 12.12 -1.91 9.41
C LEU A 23 12.31 -0.89 10.53
N GLN A 24 13.30 -0.02 10.38
CA GLN A 24 13.59 1.02 11.35
C GLN A 24 13.03 2.34 10.85
N PHE A 25 12.10 2.92 11.60
CA PHE A 25 11.54 4.23 11.27
C PHE A 25 12.43 5.33 11.82
N ASN A 26 13.03 6.11 10.94
CA ASN A 26 13.91 7.20 11.28
C ASN A 26 13.24 8.56 11.03
N LYS A 27 13.29 9.44 12.04
CA LYS A 27 12.93 10.84 11.84
C LYS A 27 14.07 11.54 11.10
N LYS A 28 13.76 12.44 10.15
CA LYS A 28 14.68 13.13 9.23
C LYS A 28 15.94 13.77 9.86
N ASN A 29 16.03 13.90 11.18
CA ASN A 29 17.16 14.48 11.91
C ASN A 29 17.56 13.61 13.12
N SER A 30 17.26 12.33 13.15
CA SER A 30 17.72 11.43 14.20
C SER A 30 19.07 10.83 13.81
N TRP A 31 19.89 10.57 14.84
CA TRP A 31 21.16 9.86 14.67
C TRP A 31 20.89 8.49 14.05
N ASP A 32 21.64 8.17 13.02
CA ASP A 32 21.57 6.87 12.37
C ASP A 32 22.23 5.83 13.27
N TYR A 33 21.41 5.12 14.06
CA TYR A 33 21.89 4.01 14.88
C TYR A 33 21.75 2.72 14.07
N ASP A 34 22.88 2.09 13.79
CA ASP A 34 22.90 0.73 13.20
C ASP A 34 22.38 -0.28 14.23
N LEU A 35 21.08 -0.54 14.19
CA LEU A 35 20.42 -1.48 15.09
C LEU A 35 20.73 -2.92 14.67
N LYS A 36 21.58 -3.61 15.43
CA LYS A 36 21.91 -5.03 15.19
C LYS A 36 20.98 -5.94 15.99
N LEU A 37 19.91 -6.39 15.37
CA LEU A 37 19.01 -7.37 15.97
C LEU A 37 19.55 -8.79 15.78
N ASN A 38 19.79 -9.50 16.89
CA ASN A 38 20.20 -10.90 16.89
C ASN A 38 19.05 -11.80 17.35
N TYR A 39 18.78 -12.86 16.60
CA TYR A 39 17.83 -13.90 16.94
C TYR A 39 18.50 -15.28 16.80
N GLN A 40 18.65 -15.98 17.92
CA GLN A 40 19.28 -17.30 17.99
C GLN A 40 20.65 -17.39 17.28
N GLY A 41 21.51 -16.39 17.49
CA GLY A 41 22.85 -16.32 16.89
C GLY A 41 22.91 -15.76 15.47
N ASN A 42 21.78 -15.49 14.84
CA ASN A 42 21.71 -14.91 13.51
C ASN A 42 21.29 -13.45 13.54
N TYR A 43 21.92 -12.61 12.72
CA TYR A 43 21.52 -11.20 12.58
C TYR A 43 20.33 -11.08 11.64
N VAL A 44 19.26 -10.46 12.13
CA VAL A 44 18.09 -10.13 11.30
C VAL A 44 18.46 -8.98 10.36
N LYS A 45 18.15 -9.11 9.10
CA LYS A 45 18.45 -8.10 8.07
C LYS A 45 17.56 -6.86 8.24
N SER A 46 18.13 -5.67 8.06
CA SER A 46 17.32 -4.46 7.92
C SER A 46 16.77 -4.36 6.49
N SER A 47 15.63 -3.72 6.35
CA SER A 47 15.02 -3.40 5.06
C SER A 47 14.57 -1.94 5.08
N SER A 48 14.68 -1.23 3.96
CA SER A 48 14.17 0.13 3.81
C SER A 48 12.67 0.16 3.51
N ASN A 49 12.10 -0.94 3.08
CA ASN A 49 10.66 -1.08 2.86
C ASN A 49 10.22 -2.53 3.07
N THR A 50 8.94 -2.70 3.32
CA THR A 50 8.33 -4.02 3.46
C THR A 50 6.90 -4.02 2.96
N LYS A 51 6.44 -5.16 2.43
CA LYS A 51 5.05 -5.33 2.05
C LYS A 51 4.28 -5.96 3.20
N PHE A 52 3.31 -5.23 3.74
CA PHE A 52 2.46 -5.68 4.83
C PHE A 52 0.98 -5.47 4.49
N LEU A 53 0.19 -6.53 4.52
CA LEU A 53 -1.24 -6.53 4.17
C LEU A 53 -1.54 -5.87 2.82
N GLY A 54 -0.65 -6.04 1.84
CA GLY A 54 -0.83 -5.48 0.50
C GLY A 54 -0.29 -4.06 0.32
N LEU A 55 0.10 -3.37 1.39
CA LEU A 55 0.71 -2.04 1.39
C LEU A 55 2.22 -2.12 1.39
N ILE A 56 2.88 -1.17 0.75
CA ILE A 56 4.33 -1.01 0.81
C ILE A 56 4.64 0.08 1.84
N ILE A 57 5.18 -0.35 3.00
CA ILE A 57 5.58 0.54 4.09
C ILE A 57 7.07 0.82 3.93
N ASP A 58 7.46 2.08 3.86
CA ASP A 58 8.86 2.53 3.84
C ASP A 58 9.30 3.07 5.19
N ASP A 59 10.61 3.11 5.43
CA ASP A 59 11.25 3.57 6.67
C ASP A 59 10.98 5.04 7.00
N SER A 60 10.62 5.83 6.01
CA SER A 60 10.28 7.25 6.14
C SER A 60 8.77 7.51 6.27
N LEU A 61 7.93 6.49 6.13
CA LEU A 61 6.47 6.58 6.10
C LEU A 61 5.93 7.57 5.06
N MET A 62 6.66 7.75 3.96
CA MET A 62 6.26 8.65 2.87
C MET A 62 5.27 8.03 1.90
N TRP A 63 5.09 6.70 1.95
CA TRP A 63 4.14 5.93 1.15
C TRP A 63 4.28 6.11 -0.38
N LYS A 64 5.42 6.64 -0.83
CA LYS A 64 5.62 6.95 -2.25
C LYS A 64 5.51 5.71 -3.13
N ALA A 65 6.20 4.63 -2.75
CA ALA A 65 6.19 3.38 -3.51
C ALA A 65 4.80 2.72 -3.55
N ASP A 66 4.04 2.82 -2.46
CA ASP A 66 2.67 2.32 -2.38
C ASP A 66 1.73 3.13 -3.28
N ILE A 67 1.83 4.46 -3.22
CA ILE A 67 1.04 5.36 -4.06
C ILE A 67 1.35 5.14 -5.54
N ASP A 68 2.62 5.00 -5.94
CA ASP A 68 3.00 4.73 -7.33
C ASP A 68 2.45 3.38 -7.81
N GLN A 69 2.46 2.34 -6.99
CA GLN A 69 1.84 1.05 -7.29
C GLN A 69 0.32 1.17 -7.42
N MET A 70 -0.32 1.89 -6.53
CA MET A 70 -1.77 2.14 -6.57
C MET A 70 -2.16 2.92 -7.82
N MET A 71 -1.39 3.94 -8.19
CA MET A 71 -1.58 4.72 -9.41
C MET A 71 -1.54 3.85 -10.66
N SER A 72 -0.59 2.92 -10.74
CA SER A 72 -0.50 1.96 -11.84
C SER A 72 -1.76 1.10 -11.95
N LYS A 73 -2.23 0.54 -10.83
CA LYS A 73 -3.48 -0.25 -10.78
C LYS A 73 -4.69 0.57 -11.19
N LEU A 74 -4.83 1.79 -10.69
CA LEU A 74 -5.93 2.69 -11.02
C LEU A 74 -5.94 3.07 -12.50
N ASN A 75 -4.78 3.36 -13.07
CA ASN A 75 -4.67 3.65 -14.50
C ASN A 75 -5.12 2.48 -15.36
N THR A 76 -4.68 1.26 -15.03
CA THR A 76 -5.11 0.04 -15.72
C THR A 76 -6.62 -0.18 -15.59
N ALA A 77 -7.15 -0.07 -14.37
CA ALA A 77 -8.59 -0.22 -14.13
C ALA A 77 -9.42 0.77 -14.92
N CYS A 78 -8.99 1.99 -14.97
CA CYS A 78 -9.67 3.03 -15.71
C CYS A 78 -9.61 2.84 -17.21
N PHE A 79 -8.52 2.33 -17.75
CA PHE A 79 -8.45 1.93 -19.15
C PHE A 79 -9.47 0.83 -19.45
N VAL A 80 -9.48 -0.22 -18.62
CA VAL A 80 -10.43 -1.34 -18.77
C VAL A 80 -11.88 -0.82 -18.73
N ILE A 81 -12.25 0.00 -17.75
CA ILE A 81 -13.61 0.52 -17.64
C ILE A 81 -14.02 1.33 -18.89
N ARG A 82 -13.13 2.19 -19.41
CA ARG A 82 -13.41 2.93 -20.65
C ARG A 82 -13.65 2.01 -21.84
N THR A 83 -12.87 0.92 -21.93
CA THR A 83 -13.01 -0.04 -23.03
C THR A 83 -14.34 -0.79 -22.95
N ILE A 84 -14.76 -1.20 -21.76
CA ILE A 84 -16.00 -1.97 -21.57
C ILE A 84 -17.27 -1.08 -21.53
N GLN A 85 -17.11 0.21 -21.24
CA GLN A 85 -18.24 1.15 -21.13
C GLN A 85 -19.06 1.24 -22.43
N ALA A 86 -18.43 1.03 -23.58
CA ALA A 86 -19.11 0.99 -24.87
C ALA A 86 -20.07 -0.20 -25.03
N ILE A 87 -19.90 -1.25 -24.22
CA ILE A 87 -20.65 -2.52 -24.33
C ILE A 87 -21.58 -2.73 -23.14
N MET A 88 -21.30 -2.09 -22.01
CA MET A 88 -22.02 -2.28 -20.75
C MET A 88 -23.09 -1.20 -20.54
N SER A 89 -24.14 -1.55 -19.79
CA SER A 89 -25.10 -0.57 -19.31
C SER A 89 -24.46 0.42 -18.33
N PRO A 90 -24.98 1.65 -18.20
CA PRO A 90 -24.50 2.63 -17.23
C PRO A 90 -24.50 2.11 -15.79
N GLU A 91 -25.50 1.31 -15.41
CA GLU A 91 -25.63 0.72 -14.07
C GLU A 91 -24.50 -0.28 -13.83
N THR A 92 -24.20 -1.13 -14.80
CA THR A 92 -23.11 -2.11 -14.69
C THR A 92 -21.75 -1.41 -14.62
N SER A 93 -21.53 -0.38 -15.44
CA SER A 93 -20.32 0.43 -15.43
C SER A 93 -20.11 1.10 -14.05
N ARG A 94 -21.18 1.62 -13.46
CA ARG A 94 -21.17 2.20 -12.12
C ARG A 94 -20.83 1.16 -11.04
N LEU A 95 -21.40 -0.03 -11.13
CA LEU A 95 -21.13 -1.13 -10.21
C LEU A 95 -19.64 -1.54 -10.24
N VAL A 96 -19.09 -1.70 -11.44
CA VAL A 96 -17.65 -2.03 -11.63
C VAL A 96 -16.76 -0.92 -11.09
N TYR A 97 -17.13 0.35 -11.30
CA TYR A 97 -16.38 1.48 -10.73
C TYR A 97 -16.32 1.40 -9.20
N PHE A 98 -17.45 1.22 -8.52
CA PHE A 98 -17.48 1.15 -7.06
C PHE A 98 -16.78 -0.10 -6.51
N ALA A 99 -16.97 -1.23 -7.17
CA ALA A 99 -16.38 -2.49 -6.73
C ALA A 99 -14.85 -2.50 -6.85
N TYR A 100 -14.29 -1.85 -7.86
CA TYR A 100 -12.87 -1.91 -8.14
C TYR A 100 -12.13 -0.60 -7.84
N ILE A 101 -12.47 0.50 -8.54
CA ILE A 101 -11.72 1.76 -8.40
C ILE A 101 -11.90 2.35 -7.02
N HIS A 102 -13.15 2.48 -6.59
CA HIS A 102 -13.46 3.07 -5.29
C HIS A 102 -12.89 2.24 -4.13
N SER A 103 -12.94 0.92 -4.21
CA SER A 103 -12.38 0.05 -3.16
C SER A 103 -10.86 0.18 -3.04
N VAL A 104 -10.15 0.18 -4.16
CA VAL A 104 -8.68 0.37 -4.19
C VAL A 104 -8.30 1.75 -3.64
N MET A 105 -9.03 2.80 -4.02
CA MET A 105 -8.78 4.15 -3.53
C MET A 105 -9.06 4.28 -2.04
N SER A 106 -10.20 3.78 -1.56
CA SER A 106 -10.58 3.85 -0.15
C SER A 106 -9.56 3.15 0.73
N TYR A 107 -9.07 1.98 0.30
CA TYR A 107 -8.03 1.26 1.02
C TYR A 107 -6.72 2.06 1.11
N GLY A 108 -6.28 2.65 0.01
CA GLY A 108 -5.04 3.43 -0.01
C GLY A 108 -5.14 4.77 0.72
N ILE A 109 -6.29 5.44 0.67
CA ILE A 109 -6.50 6.72 1.36
C ILE A 109 -6.47 6.55 2.88
N ILE A 110 -6.97 5.43 3.43
CA ILE A 110 -6.94 5.17 4.88
C ILE A 110 -5.52 5.28 5.44
N PHE A 111 -4.52 4.82 4.71
CA PHE A 111 -3.13 4.76 5.17
C PHE A 111 -2.27 5.92 4.65
N GLY A 112 -2.51 6.39 3.44
CA GLY A 112 -1.68 7.41 2.77
C GLY A 112 -2.35 8.75 2.49
N GLY A 113 -3.63 8.94 2.85
CA GLY A 113 -4.43 10.10 2.42
C GLY A 113 -3.96 11.46 2.91
N ASN A 114 -3.19 11.51 3.99
CA ASN A 114 -2.64 12.75 4.55
C ASN A 114 -1.19 13.03 4.12
N GLN A 115 -0.68 12.33 3.12
CA GLN A 115 0.69 12.45 2.64
C GLN A 115 0.79 13.35 1.40
N PRO A 116 1.93 14.02 1.16
CA PRO A 116 2.13 14.95 0.04
C PRO A 116 1.85 14.35 -1.34
N TYR A 117 1.96 13.03 -1.48
CA TYR A 117 1.77 12.32 -2.75
C TYR A 117 0.31 11.89 -3.01
N SER A 118 -0.58 11.99 -2.02
CA SER A 118 -1.99 11.58 -2.13
C SER A 118 -2.79 12.45 -3.11
N ASP A 119 -2.37 13.69 -3.35
CA ASP A 119 -3.00 14.59 -4.31
C ASP A 119 -3.07 14.01 -5.72
N LYS A 120 -2.12 13.15 -6.09
CA LYS A 120 -2.13 12.45 -7.38
C LYS A 120 -3.34 11.52 -7.52
N ILE A 121 -3.70 10.83 -6.44
CA ILE A 121 -4.85 9.91 -6.40
C ILE A 121 -6.14 10.72 -6.54
N PHE A 122 -6.26 11.83 -5.80
CA PHE A 122 -7.44 12.70 -5.86
C PHE A 122 -7.63 13.35 -7.24
N LYS A 123 -6.54 13.74 -7.92
CA LYS A 123 -6.60 14.29 -9.27
C LYS A 123 -7.15 13.29 -10.29
N ILE A 124 -6.77 12.01 -10.18
CA ILE A 124 -7.33 10.96 -11.06
C ILE A 124 -8.82 10.78 -10.79
N HIS A 125 -9.23 10.79 -9.53
CA HIS A 125 -10.64 10.67 -9.16
C HIS A 125 -11.46 11.82 -9.72
N LYS A 126 -11.02 13.06 -9.51
CA LYS A 126 -11.73 14.26 -9.97
C LYS A 126 -11.81 14.34 -11.49
N GLY A 127 -10.70 14.16 -12.21
CA GLY A 127 -10.67 14.25 -13.68
C GLY A 127 -11.46 13.19 -14.41
N ARG A 128 -12.08 12.24 -13.70
CA ARG A 128 -12.89 11.15 -14.28
C ARG A 128 -14.36 11.18 -13.90
N LEU A 129 -14.70 11.83 -12.81
CA LEU A 129 -16.10 12.18 -12.51
C LEU A 129 -16.60 13.29 -13.44
N GLU A 130 -15.68 14.06 -14.03
CA GLU A 130 -15.97 15.13 -15.00
C GLU A 130 -15.99 14.64 -16.46
N SER A 131 -15.87 13.34 -16.76
CA SER A 131 -16.06 12.78 -18.10
C SER A 131 -17.56 12.70 -18.43
N PRO A 132 -17.98 12.89 -19.68
CA PRO A 132 -19.16 13.65 -20.13
C PRO A 132 -20.49 12.94 -19.87
N GLN A 133 -21.05 13.11 -18.70
CA GLN A 133 -22.47 12.84 -18.45
C GLN A 133 -23.25 14.09 -17.98
N ASN A 134 -22.64 15.28 -18.09
CA ASN A 134 -23.34 16.56 -17.85
C ASN A 134 -23.41 17.37 -19.14
N GLN A 135 -23.90 16.77 -20.20
CA GLN A 135 -24.47 17.48 -21.36
C GLN A 135 -25.83 16.86 -21.68
N GLU A 136 -26.82 17.21 -20.87
CA GLU A 136 -28.23 17.40 -21.21
C GLU A 136 -28.82 18.38 -20.23
#